data_39e4bb2aed82c183eb4d9afc9a66f71b
#
_entry.id   39e4bb2aed82c183eb4d9afc9a66f71b
#
_cell.length_a   1.000
_cell.length_b   1.000
_cell.length_c   1.000
_cell.angle_alpha   90.00
_cell.angle_beta   90.00
_cell.angle_gamma   90.00
#
_symmetry.space_group_name_H-M   'P 1'
#
loop_
_entity.id
_entity.type
_entity.pdbx_description
1 polymer ?
#
loop_
_entity_poly.entity_id
_entity_poly.type
_entity_poly.pdbx_seq_one_letter_code
_entity_poly.pdbx_strand_id
1 'polypeptide(L)' 'MDSIVEYDSEDHILYVKLTDQKIVSTISLGNSVFIDISENNKPVGIKYIVTNKNPETIKALQSLFLS' A
#
# COMPACT_ATOMS: atom_id res chain seq x y z
N MET A 1 10.19 -3.98 -13.32
CA MET A 1 10.44 -3.50 -11.93
C MET A 1 9.56 -4.29 -10.98
N ASP A 2 10.16 -4.84 -9.97
CA ASP A 2 9.44 -5.68 -9.02
C ASP A 2 8.83 -4.82 -7.91
N SER A 3 7.53 -4.98 -7.71
CA SER A 3 6.85 -4.32 -6.61
C SER A 3 7.13 -5.07 -5.32
N ILE A 4 7.32 -4.34 -4.23
CA ILE A 4 7.49 -4.93 -2.91
C ILE A 4 6.18 -4.77 -2.16
N VAL A 5 5.66 -5.88 -1.65
CA VAL A 5 4.43 -5.89 -0.87
C VAL A 5 4.78 -6.25 0.56
N GLU A 6 4.37 -5.40 1.49
CA GLU A 6 4.59 -5.62 2.92
C GLU A 6 3.26 -5.52 3.66
N TYR A 7 3.08 -6.39 4.63
CA TYR A 7 1.89 -6.37 5.46
C TYR A 7 2.29 -6.28 6.93
N ASP A 8 1.82 -5.23 7.60
CA ASP A 8 2.01 -5.05 9.04
C ASP A 8 0.78 -5.61 9.75
N SER A 9 0.95 -6.75 10.41
CA SER A 9 -0.14 -7.42 11.09
C SER A 9 -0.58 -6.72 12.38
N GLU A 10 0.28 -5.91 12.98
CA GLU A 10 -0.06 -5.16 14.19
C GLU A 10 -0.99 -4.00 13.89
N ASP A 11 -0.65 -3.23 12.87
CA ASP A 11 -1.42 -2.06 12.46
C ASP A 11 -2.39 -2.33 11.33
N HIS A 12 -2.39 -3.56 10.80
CA HIS A 12 -3.25 -3.98 9.69
C HIS A 12 -3.09 -3.08 8.47
N ILE A 13 -1.84 -2.81 8.11
CA ILE A 13 -1.52 -1.97 6.96
C ILE A 13 -0.88 -2.82 5.88
N LEU A 14 -1.43 -2.75 4.67
CA LEU A 14 -0.85 -3.35 3.49
C LEU A 14 -0.18 -2.24 2.69
N TYR A 15 1.12 -2.37 2.44
CA TYR A 15 1.89 -1.39 1.71
C TYR A 15 2.46 -2.01 0.43
N VAL A 16 2.25 -1.33 -0.69
CA VAL A 16 2.81 -1.74 -1.97
C VAL A 16 3.78 -0.67 -2.43
N LYS A 17 5.06 -1.00 -2.43
CA LYS A 17 6.10 -0.07 -2.89
C LYS A 17 6.28 -0.24 -4.40
N LEU A 18 6.11 0.84 -5.13
CA LEU A 18 6.19 0.83 -6.59
C LEU A 18 7.55 1.25 -7.11
N THR A 19 8.20 2.20 -6.43
CA THR A 19 9.53 2.69 -6.83
C THR A 19 10.35 3.04 -5.59
N ASP A 20 11.65 3.32 -5.78
CA ASP A 20 12.55 3.77 -4.72
C ASP A 20 12.68 5.29 -4.65
N GLN A 21 11.84 6.02 -5.37
CA GLN A 21 11.90 7.47 -5.39
C GLN A 21 11.54 8.05 -4.03
N LYS A 22 12.07 9.23 -3.75
CA LYS A 22 11.79 9.92 -2.51
C LYS A 22 10.34 10.38 -2.44
N ILE A 23 9.71 10.14 -1.28
CA ILE A 23 8.34 10.56 -1.03
C ILE A 23 8.37 12.02 -0.57
N VAL A 24 7.61 12.89 -1.23
CA VAL A 24 7.49 14.30 -0.85
C VAL A 24 6.11 14.65 -0.35
N SER A 25 5.09 13.85 -0.67
CA SER A 25 3.75 14.07 -0.17
C SER A 25 2.96 12.77 -0.16
N THR A 26 1.84 12.77 0.56
CA THR A 26 0.93 11.64 0.64
C THR A 26 -0.49 12.15 0.42
N ILE A 27 -1.22 11.50 -0.48
CA ILE A 27 -2.59 11.87 -0.82
C ILE A 27 -3.53 10.81 -0.25
N SER A 28 -4.59 11.25 0.42
CA SER A 28 -5.63 10.37 0.91
C SER A 28 -6.69 10.19 -0.17
N LEU A 29 -6.99 8.94 -0.53
CA LEU A 29 -8.04 8.61 -1.50
C LEU A 29 -9.30 8.11 -0.82
N GLY A 30 -9.47 8.39 0.47
CA GLY A 30 -10.59 7.93 1.24
C GLY A 30 -10.15 7.63 2.66
N ASN A 31 -10.95 6.84 3.38
CA ASN A 31 -10.66 6.58 4.78
C ASN A 31 -9.55 5.56 5.01
N SER A 32 -9.20 4.78 4.01
CA SER A 32 -8.30 3.65 4.21
C SER A 32 -7.19 3.54 3.17
N VAL A 33 -7.16 4.42 2.18
CA VAL A 33 -6.18 4.33 1.08
C VAL A 33 -5.39 5.62 0.99
N PHE A 34 -4.05 5.48 0.96
CA PHE A 34 -3.13 6.60 0.83
C PHE A 34 -2.14 6.30 -0.28
N ILE A 35 -1.79 7.30 -1.06
CA ILE A 35 -0.76 7.17 -2.09
C ILE A 35 0.38 8.11 -1.77
N ASP A 36 1.59 7.56 -1.68
CA ASP A 36 2.81 8.33 -1.53
C ASP A 36 3.27 8.80 -2.91
N ILE A 37 3.61 10.07 -3.00
CA ILE A 37 3.91 10.74 -4.27
C ILE A 37 5.33 11.29 -4.24
N SER A 38 6.03 11.15 -5.37
CA SER A 38 7.38 11.70 -5.54
C SER A 38 7.33 13.16 -5.99
N GLU A 39 8.51 13.79 -6.01
CA GLU A 39 8.71 15.14 -6.50
C GLU A 39 8.15 15.36 -7.91
N ASN A 40 8.18 14.32 -8.74
CA ASN A 40 7.70 14.36 -10.13
C ASN A 40 6.20 14.04 -10.24
N ASN A 41 5.48 14.03 -9.14
CA ASN A 41 4.06 13.74 -9.10
C ASN A 41 3.73 12.30 -9.53
N LYS A 42 4.64 11.38 -9.30
CA LYS A 42 4.44 9.97 -9.65
C LYS A 42 4.21 9.14 -8.40
N PRO A 43 3.38 8.09 -8.47
CA PRO A 43 3.13 7.25 -7.31
C PRO A 43 4.39 6.46 -6.93
N VAL A 44 4.74 6.53 -5.66
CA VAL A 44 5.88 5.81 -5.09
C VAL A 44 5.39 4.54 -4.40
N GLY A 45 4.28 4.64 -3.70
CA GLY A 45 3.72 3.52 -2.98
C GLY A 45 2.27 3.75 -2.63
N ILE A 46 1.59 2.65 -2.32
CA ILE A 46 0.18 2.67 -1.93
C ILE A 46 0.07 2.01 -0.55
N LYS A 47 -0.58 2.70 0.37
CA LYS A 47 -0.84 2.21 1.70
C LYS A 47 -2.34 1.95 1.85
N TYR A 48 -2.70 0.74 2.20
CA TYR A 48 -4.09 0.37 2.46
C TYR A 48 -4.24 -0.07 3.91
N ILE A 49 -5.11 0.62 4.64
CA ILE A 49 -5.43 0.23 6.02
C ILE A 49 -6.55 -0.80 5.96
N VAL A 50 -6.24 -2.03 6.36
CA VAL A 50 -7.20 -3.12 6.29
C VAL A 50 -8.13 -3.00 7.49
N THR A 51 -9.33 -2.48 7.24
CA THR A 51 -10.33 -2.30 8.30
C THR A 51 -11.08 -3.58 8.59
N ASN A 52 -11.16 -4.48 7.61
CA ASN A 52 -11.78 -5.78 7.79
C ASN A 52 -10.69 -6.79 8.15
N LYS A 53 -10.72 -7.26 9.39
CA LYS A 53 -9.72 -8.19 9.92
C LYS A 53 -9.99 -9.66 9.58
N ASN A 54 -10.92 -9.92 8.68
CA ASN A 54 -11.21 -11.27 8.23
C ASN A 54 -9.97 -11.87 7.54
N PRO A 55 -9.45 -13.02 8.00
CA PRO A 55 -8.26 -13.64 7.40
C PRO A 55 -8.41 -13.92 5.90
N GLU A 56 -9.61 -14.21 5.44
CA GLU A 56 -9.86 -14.46 4.01
C GLU A 56 -9.67 -13.19 3.19
N THR A 57 -10.10 -12.05 3.70
CA THR A 57 -9.92 -10.76 3.04
C THR A 57 -8.45 -10.41 2.94
N ILE A 58 -7.71 -10.59 4.02
CA ILE A 58 -6.27 -10.33 4.06
C ILE A 58 -5.55 -11.22 3.05
N LYS A 59 -5.90 -12.49 3.02
CA LYS A 59 -5.33 -13.46 2.10
C LYS A 59 -5.59 -13.10 0.65
N ALA A 60 -6.82 -12.67 0.35
CA ALA A 60 -7.19 -12.26 -0.99
C ALA A 60 -6.39 -11.03 -1.44
N LEU A 61 -6.22 -10.05 -0.56
CA LEU A 61 -5.43 -8.86 -0.87
C LEU A 61 -3.97 -9.20 -1.13
N GLN A 62 -3.38 -10.05 -0.29
CA GLN A 62 -2.00 -10.49 -0.48
C GLN A 62 -1.83 -11.23 -1.80
N SER A 63 -2.76 -12.10 -2.13
CA SER A 63 -2.73 -12.88 -3.37
C SER A 63 -2.79 -11.96 -4.60
N LEU A 64 -3.57 -10.88 -4.51
CA LEU A 64 -3.73 -9.93 -5.60
C LEU A 64 -2.42 -9.21 -5.92
N PHE A 65 -1.65 -8.87 -4.89
CA PHE A 65 -0.41 -8.11 -5.05
C PHE A 65 0.84 -9.00 -5.20
N LEU A 66 0.75 -10.25 -4.78
CA LEU A 66 1.87 -11.19 -4.85
C LEU A 66 1.85 -12.08 -6.10
N SER A 67 0.80 -12.04 -6.86
CA SER A 67 0.67 -12.86 -8.07
C SER A 67 1.51 -12.39 -9.24
#